data_9d9cfa1545a2ab3feb11e861bfc6bd7c
#
_entry.id   9d9cfa1545a2ab3feb11e861bfc6bd7c
#
_cell.length_a   1.000
_cell.length_b   1.000
_cell.length_c   1.000
_cell.angle_alpha   90.00
_cell.angle_beta   90.00
_cell.angle_gamma   90.00
#
_symmetry.space_group_name_H-M   'P 1'
#
loop_
_entity.id
_entity.type
_entity.pdbx_description
1 polymer ?
#
loop_
_entity_poly.entity_id
_entity_poly.type
_entity_poly.pdbx_seq_one_letter_code
_entity_poly.pdbx_strand_id
1 'polypeptide(L)'
;MAVNIVEKIDRFIGVRHVLASVSDKSGLDTFIPELVRASPDVKIYSTGGTYSAIRKILGADAARRLVQVSDYTGQPEMQGGLVKTLDFKIYLGILGETYNVAHQGDLRRMKAVAFDLVAVNLYPFAQTVETPGATPEQARANIDIGGPCMVRAAAKNFLRVAVVTNPADYSLVLDEMRANNGRLSLEMRFELSRKAFVHTAQYDAAIADYLRKTNFKAVESCYRIQA
;
A
#
# COMPACT_ATOMS: atom_id res chain seq x y z
N MET A 1 -20.37 5.42 -19.61
CA MET A 1 -20.25 5.66 -18.16
C MET A 1 -19.83 7.11 -17.93
N ALA A 2 -20.52 7.85 -17.06
CA ALA A 2 -20.07 9.18 -16.68
C ALA A 2 -18.76 9.07 -15.89
N VAL A 3 -17.76 9.87 -16.25
CA VAL A 3 -16.50 9.98 -15.50
C VAL A 3 -16.83 10.73 -14.21
N ASN A 4 -16.39 10.18 -13.05
CA ASN A 4 -16.53 10.86 -11.78
C ASN A 4 -15.52 12.02 -11.70
N ILE A 5 -16.02 13.25 -11.63
CA ILE A 5 -15.21 14.48 -11.54
C ILE A 5 -15.38 15.07 -10.15
N VAL A 6 -14.27 15.41 -9.51
CA VAL A 6 -14.23 16.00 -8.15
C VAL A 6 -14.00 17.50 -8.27
N GLU A 7 -14.89 18.29 -7.68
CA GLU A 7 -14.81 19.76 -7.71
C GLU A 7 -14.36 20.35 -6.36
N LYS A 8 -14.56 19.62 -5.26
CA LYS A 8 -14.26 20.11 -3.90
C LYS A 8 -13.32 19.15 -3.17
N ILE A 9 -12.21 19.69 -2.68
CA ILE A 9 -11.18 18.94 -1.94
C ILE A 9 -10.66 19.76 -0.75
N ASP A 10 -9.98 19.07 0.19
CA ASP A 10 -9.27 19.69 1.29
C ASP A 10 -7.80 19.94 0.91
N ARG A 11 -7.31 21.15 1.19
CA ARG A 11 -5.88 21.45 1.03
C ARG A 11 -5.01 20.61 1.98
N PHE A 12 -5.47 20.38 3.20
CA PHE A 12 -4.78 19.57 4.21
C PHE A 12 -5.67 18.43 4.68
N ILE A 13 -5.11 17.21 4.75
CA ILE A 13 -5.77 16.03 5.30
C ILE A 13 -5.03 15.57 6.56
N GLY A 14 -5.78 15.39 7.66
CA GLY A 14 -5.25 14.78 8.88
C GLY A 14 -5.04 13.29 8.71
N VAL A 15 -3.89 12.78 9.12
CA VAL A 15 -3.55 11.34 9.02
C VAL A 15 -4.11 10.61 10.23
N ARG A 16 -5.26 9.94 10.07
CA ARG A 16 -5.94 9.16 11.12
C ARG A 16 -5.95 7.67 10.86
N HIS A 17 -6.07 7.26 9.61
CA HIS A 17 -6.08 5.86 9.22
C HIS A 17 -4.99 5.59 8.18
N VAL A 18 -4.08 4.70 8.55
CA VAL A 18 -2.92 4.32 7.73
C VAL A 18 -3.06 2.87 7.31
N LEU A 19 -2.90 2.58 6.03
CA LEU A 19 -2.74 1.22 5.52
C LEU A 19 -1.25 0.97 5.25
N ALA A 20 -0.66 -0.02 5.92
CA ALA A 20 0.76 -0.33 5.80
C ALA A 20 0.98 -1.78 5.37
N SER A 21 1.62 -1.98 4.21
CA SER A 21 2.01 -3.28 3.69
C SER A 21 3.33 -3.16 2.92
N VAL A 22 4.44 -3.43 3.59
CA VAL A 22 5.77 -3.20 3.03
C VAL A 22 6.59 -4.48 3.00
N SER A 23 7.25 -4.74 1.88
CA SER A 23 8.25 -5.78 1.70
C SER A 23 9.56 -5.37 2.39
N ASP A 24 10.10 -4.22 2.01
CA ASP A 24 11.22 -3.57 2.69
C ASP A 24 10.71 -2.84 3.93
N LYS A 25 11.18 -3.26 5.10
CA LYS A 25 10.80 -2.74 6.41
C LYS A 25 11.78 -1.71 6.97
N SER A 26 12.75 -1.28 6.16
CA SER A 26 13.73 -0.27 6.54
C SER A 26 13.04 1.00 7.01
N GLY A 27 13.51 1.56 8.13
CA GLY A 27 13.00 2.81 8.70
C GLY A 27 11.63 2.72 9.37
N LEU A 28 10.93 1.54 9.41
CA LEU A 28 9.67 1.41 10.14
C LEU A 28 9.82 1.66 11.65
N ASP A 29 10.95 1.30 12.21
CA ASP A 29 11.31 1.49 13.64
C ASP A 29 11.36 2.96 14.04
N THR A 30 11.66 3.83 13.11
CA THR A 30 11.62 5.29 13.27
C THR A 30 10.26 5.85 12.82
N PHE A 31 9.78 5.42 11.64
CA PHE A 31 8.56 5.96 11.04
C PHE A 31 7.32 5.77 11.91
N ILE A 32 7.11 4.57 12.45
CA ILE A 32 5.89 4.24 13.21
C ILE A 32 5.78 5.03 14.54
N PRO A 33 6.82 5.12 15.39
CA PRO A 33 6.74 5.92 16.60
C PRO A 33 6.55 7.42 16.32
N GLU A 34 7.23 7.97 15.32
CA GLU A 34 7.10 9.37 14.94
C GLU A 34 5.72 9.67 14.34
N LEU A 35 5.16 8.78 13.55
CA LEU A 35 3.78 8.86 13.03
C LEU A 35 2.77 8.92 14.18
N VAL A 36 2.93 8.06 15.18
CA VAL A 36 2.08 8.06 16.40
C VAL A 36 2.24 9.35 17.18
N ARG A 37 3.45 9.91 17.25
CA ARG A 37 3.72 11.19 17.94
C ARG A 37 3.06 12.36 17.19
N ALA A 38 3.15 12.37 15.86
CA ALA A 38 2.57 13.42 15.03
C ALA A 38 1.02 13.33 14.93
N SER A 39 0.46 12.11 15.10
CA SER A 39 -0.98 11.87 15.10
C SER A 39 -1.35 10.88 16.21
N PRO A 40 -1.63 11.38 17.45
CA PRO A 40 -1.84 10.54 18.64
C PRO A 40 -3.02 9.56 18.56
N ASP A 41 -4.00 9.82 17.69
CA ASP A 41 -5.18 8.96 17.52
C ASP A 41 -5.09 8.04 16.28
N VAL A 42 -3.92 7.98 15.64
CA VAL A 42 -3.74 7.18 14.42
C VAL A 42 -4.04 5.70 14.66
N LYS A 43 -4.75 5.10 13.70
CA LYS A 43 -4.95 3.65 13.58
C LYS A 43 -4.19 3.15 12.36
N ILE A 44 -3.47 2.05 12.52
CA ILE A 44 -2.64 1.45 11.47
C ILE A 44 -3.23 0.08 11.12
N TYR A 45 -3.60 -0.09 9.88
CA TYR A 45 -4.11 -1.34 9.31
C TYR A 45 -2.97 -2.02 8.56
N SER A 46 -2.70 -3.28 8.86
CA SER A 46 -1.54 -3.96 8.29
C SER A 46 -1.75 -5.46 8.10
N THR A 47 -0.91 -6.08 7.27
CA THR A 47 -0.97 -7.50 6.92
C THR A 47 0.34 -8.22 7.22
N GLY A 48 0.25 -9.52 7.46
CA GLY A 48 1.39 -10.46 7.45
C GLY A 48 2.62 -9.99 8.21
N GLY A 49 3.77 -10.04 7.56
CA GLY A 49 5.06 -9.68 8.18
C GLY A 49 5.18 -8.20 8.56
N THR A 50 4.47 -7.30 7.87
CA THR A 50 4.43 -5.87 8.23
C THR A 50 3.67 -5.67 9.54
N TYR A 51 2.53 -6.34 9.70
CA TYR A 51 1.77 -6.34 10.96
C TYR A 51 2.63 -6.80 12.13
N SER A 52 3.34 -7.92 11.99
CA SER A 52 4.23 -8.46 13.02
C SER A 52 5.36 -7.48 13.40
N ALA A 53 5.97 -6.82 12.40
CA ALA A 53 7.00 -5.81 12.64
C ALA A 53 6.45 -4.60 13.39
N ILE A 54 5.32 -4.03 12.94
CA ILE A 54 4.69 -2.87 13.58
C ILE A 54 4.22 -3.22 15.00
N ARG A 55 3.68 -4.41 15.22
CA ARG A 55 3.29 -4.90 16.56
C ARG A 55 4.49 -4.90 17.53
N LYS A 56 5.64 -5.38 17.06
CA LYS A 56 6.88 -5.37 17.86
C LYS A 56 7.34 -3.94 18.19
N ILE A 57 7.26 -3.02 17.23
CA ILE A 57 7.66 -1.62 17.41
C ILE A 57 6.74 -0.92 18.42
N LEU A 58 5.43 -1.12 18.30
CA LEU A 58 4.44 -0.46 19.16
C LEU A 58 4.35 -1.07 20.58
N GLY A 59 4.76 -2.32 20.78
CA GLY A 59 4.66 -2.99 22.05
C GLY A 59 3.23 -2.99 22.62
N ALA A 60 3.04 -2.48 23.82
CA ALA A 60 1.72 -2.38 24.48
C ALA A 60 0.72 -1.49 23.73
N ASP A 61 1.19 -0.47 23.02
CA ASP A 61 0.34 0.44 22.22
C ASP A 61 -0.30 -0.25 21.00
N ALA A 62 0.21 -1.41 20.59
CA ALA A 62 -0.33 -2.16 19.45
C ALA A 62 -1.81 -2.52 19.64
N ALA A 63 -2.21 -2.91 20.84
CA ALA A 63 -3.62 -3.28 21.12
C ALA A 63 -4.60 -2.15 20.82
N ARG A 64 -4.18 -0.91 20.97
CA ARG A 64 -5.01 0.28 20.73
C ARG A 64 -4.92 0.80 19.31
N ARG A 65 -3.79 0.61 18.62
CA ARG A 65 -3.48 1.31 17.37
C ARG A 65 -3.43 0.44 16.14
N LEU A 66 -3.08 -0.83 16.30
CA LEU A 66 -2.81 -1.74 15.18
C LEU A 66 -4.00 -2.67 14.95
N VAL A 67 -4.46 -2.72 13.70
CA VAL A 67 -5.56 -3.56 13.25
C VAL A 67 -5.05 -4.51 12.17
N GLN A 68 -5.29 -5.79 12.31
CA GLN A 68 -5.00 -6.76 11.27
C GLN A 68 -6.02 -6.61 10.13
N VAL A 69 -5.56 -6.59 8.89
CA VAL A 69 -6.44 -6.38 7.73
C VAL A 69 -7.47 -7.51 7.61
N SER A 70 -7.09 -8.77 7.87
CA SER A 70 -8.03 -9.90 7.87
C SER A 70 -9.18 -9.73 8.88
N ASP A 71 -8.89 -9.20 10.07
CA ASP A 71 -9.92 -8.92 11.08
C ASP A 71 -10.83 -7.76 10.63
N TYR A 72 -10.23 -6.76 9.98
CA TYR A 72 -10.96 -5.60 9.47
C TYR A 72 -11.88 -5.94 8.29
N THR A 73 -11.41 -6.75 7.34
CA THR A 73 -12.18 -7.14 6.16
C THR A 73 -13.14 -8.31 6.45
N GLY A 74 -12.77 -9.17 7.40
CA GLY A 74 -13.43 -10.45 7.64
C GLY A 74 -13.04 -11.53 6.62
N GLN A 75 -12.04 -11.26 5.77
CA GLN A 75 -11.57 -12.21 4.76
C GLN A 75 -10.38 -13.01 5.29
N PRO A 76 -10.42 -14.36 5.18
CA PRO A 76 -9.28 -15.19 5.55
C PRO A 76 -8.09 -14.93 4.63
N GLU A 77 -6.89 -15.13 5.15
CA GLU A 77 -5.69 -15.13 4.32
C GLU A 77 -5.62 -16.43 3.50
N MET A 78 -5.49 -16.31 2.17
CA MET A 78 -5.19 -17.45 1.31
C MET A 78 -3.77 -17.97 1.55
N GLN A 79 -3.56 -19.26 1.34
CA GLN A 79 -2.22 -19.87 1.36
C GLN A 79 -1.28 -19.09 0.42
N GLY A 80 -0.05 -18.82 0.88
CA GLY A 80 0.91 -18.00 0.14
C GLY A 80 0.67 -16.49 0.25
N GLY A 81 -0.33 -16.06 1.03
CA GLY A 81 -0.59 -14.64 1.27
C GLY A 81 -1.21 -13.89 0.09
N LEU A 82 -1.76 -14.62 -0.88
CA LEU A 82 -2.46 -14.04 -2.02
C LEU A 82 -3.76 -13.34 -1.58
N VAL A 83 -4.15 -12.27 -2.26
CA VAL A 83 -5.46 -11.56 -2.12
C VAL A 83 -5.72 -10.90 -0.76
N LYS A 84 -4.71 -10.73 0.11
CA LYS A 84 -4.91 -10.15 1.46
C LYS A 84 -5.55 -8.76 1.47
N THR A 85 -5.29 -7.97 0.45
CA THR A 85 -5.70 -6.56 0.35
C THR A 85 -6.61 -6.28 -0.84
N LEU A 86 -6.94 -7.27 -1.68
CA LEU A 86 -7.87 -7.13 -2.79
C LEU A 86 -9.32 -7.30 -2.29
N ASP A 87 -9.76 -6.36 -1.48
CA ASP A 87 -11.07 -6.38 -0.83
C ASP A 87 -11.79 -5.06 -1.06
N PHE A 88 -13.11 -5.12 -1.31
CA PHE A 88 -13.94 -3.95 -1.59
C PHE A 88 -13.82 -2.89 -0.49
N LYS A 89 -13.77 -3.29 0.78
CA LYS A 89 -13.70 -2.40 1.94
C LYS A 89 -12.39 -1.61 1.97
N ILE A 90 -11.28 -2.24 1.57
CA ILE A 90 -9.96 -1.59 1.44
C ILE A 90 -10.02 -0.54 0.33
N TYR A 91 -10.50 -0.91 -0.88
CA TYR A 91 -10.52 0.04 -2.01
C TYR A 91 -11.57 1.13 -1.86
N LEU A 92 -12.69 0.86 -1.20
CA LEU A 92 -13.65 1.89 -0.81
C LEU A 92 -12.99 2.93 0.12
N GLY A 93 -12.19 2.45 1.09
CA GLY A 93 -11.45 3.32 2.02
C GLY A 93 -10.37 4.16 1.33
N ILE A 94 -9.71 3.63 0.29
CA ILE A 94 -8.68 4.35 -0.47
C ILE A 94 -9.31 5.31 -1.49
N LEU A 95 -10.33 4.87 -2.24
CA LEU A 95 -10.90 5.63 -3.36
C LEU A 95 -12.06 6.54 -2.97
N GLY A 96 -12.63 6.37 -1.78
CA GLY A 96 -13.74 7.18 -1.29
C GLY A 96 -13.36 8.67 -1.20
N GLU A 97 -14.24 9.53 -1.69
CA GLU A 97 -14.07 10.98 -1.72
C GLU A 97 -14.76 11.64 -0.54
N THR A 98 -14.14 12.67 0.05
CA THR A 98 -14.61 13.33 1.27
C THR A 98 -16.01 13.95 1.09
N TYR A 99 -16.24 14.59 -0.03
CA TYR A 99 -17.47 15.37 -0.28
C TYR A 99 -18.50 14.64 -1.16
N ASN A 100 -18.25 13.39 -1.51
CA ASN A 100 -19.20 12.56 -2.25
C ASN A 100 -20.15 11.86 -1.28
N VAL A 101 -21.41 12.28 -1.26
CA VAL A 101 -22.43 11.76 -0.33
C VAL A 101 -22.66 10.25 -0.48
N ALA A 102 -22.62 9.74 -1.71
CA ALA A 102 -22.77 8.31 -1.99
C ALA A 102 -21.58 7.51 -1.41
N HIS A 103 -20.35 7.96 -1.65
CA HIS A 103 -19.15 7.33 -1.09
C HIS A 103 -19.16 7.33 0.45
N GLN A 104 -19.59 8.44 1.07
CA GLN A 104 -19.72 8.51 2.53
C GLN A 104 -20.83 7.59 3.05
N GLY A 105 -21.90 7.43 2.29
CA GLY A 105 -22.96 6.44 2.56
C GLY A 105 -22.43 5.00 2.51
N ASP A 106 -21.64 4.68 1.50
CA ASP A 106 -21.04 3.36 1.33
C ASP A 106 -20.02 3.04 2.43
N LEU A 107 -19.16 4.00 2.81
CA LEU A 107 -18.24 3.85 3.94
C LEU A 107 -18.98 3.49 5.23
N ARG A 108 -20.06 4.20 5.54
CA ARG A 108 -20.89 3.91 6.74
C ARG A 108 -21.55 2.53 6.65
N ARG A 109 -22.18 2.20 5.52
CA ARG A 109 -22.86 0.92 5.29
C ARG A 109 -21.93 -0.27 5.45
N MET A 110 -20.71 -0.15 4.93
CA MET A 110 -19.69 -1.19 4.99
C MET A 110 -18.88 -1.18 6.28
N LYS A 111 -19.13 -0.23 7.19
CA LYS A 111 -18.29 0.01 8.39
C LYS A 111 -16.81 0.13 7.98
N ALA A 112 -16.57 0.83 6.88
CA ALA A 112 -15.25 1.06 6.34
C ALA A 112 -14.69 2.40 6.81
N VAL A 113 -13.36 2.48 6.97
CA VAL A 113 -12.66 3.72 7.24
C VAL A 113 -12.11 4.31 5.95
N ALA A 114 -12.03 5.62 5.90
CA ALA A 114 -11.31 6.30 4.85
C ALA A 114 -9.81 6.32 5.20
N PHE A 115 -8.95 5.73 4.36
CA PHE A 115 -7.50 5.76 4.56
C PHE A 115 -6.91 7.10 4.14
N ASP A 116 -6.05 7.68 4.96
CA ASP A 116 -5.42 8.99 4.74
C ASP A 116 -3.98 8.85 4.23
N LEU A 117 -3.32 7.76 4.61
CA LEU A 117 -1.96 7.42 4.18
C LEU A 117 -1.89 5.92 3.85
N VAL A 118 -1.25 5.61 2.73
CA VAL A 118 -0.97 4.24 2.27
C VAL A 118 0.54 4.09 2.12
N ALA A 119 1.17 3.30 2.99
CA ALA A 119 2.59 2.99 2.94
C ALA A 119 2.76 1.57 2.39
N VAL A 120 3.19 1.46 1.14
CA VAL A 120 3.31 0.18 0.41
C VAL A 120 4.54 0.21 -0.47
N ASN A 121 5.45 -0.72 -0.26
CA ASN A 121 6.48 -1.03 -1.24
C ASN A 121 6.33 -2.47 -1.72
N LEU A 122 6.79 -2.71 -2.94
CA LEU A 122 6.52 -3.94 -3.67
C LEU A 122 7.56 -5.03 -3.37
N TYR A 123 7.25 -6.28 -3.69
CA TYR A 123 8.24 -7.34 -3.67
C TYR A 123 9.40 -7.01 -4.63
N PRO A 124 10.66 -7.35 -4.26
CA PRO A 124 11.84 -6.94 -5.02
C PRO A 124 12.04 -7.81 -6.28
N PHE A 125 11.10 -7.74 -7.25
CA PHE A 125 11.10 -8.57 -8.46
C PHE A 125 12.44 -8.48 -9.22
N ALA A 126 12.96 -7.28 -9.46
CA ALA A 126 14.22 -7.09 -10.18
C ALA A 126 15.37 -7.81 -9.49
N GLN A 127 15.48 -7.69 -8.15
CA GLN A 127 16.52 -8.38 -7.37
C GLN A 127 16.37 -9.91 -7.43
N THR A 128 15.12 -10.39 -7.43
CA THR A 128 14.84 -11.82 -7.52
C THR A 128 15.33 -12.40 -8.84
N VAL A 129 15.07 -11.75 -9.97
CA VAL A 129 15.45 -12.25 -11.30
C VAL A 129 16.92 -12.06 -11.62
N GLU A 130 17.61 -11.15 -10.93
CA GLU A 130 19.05 -10.94 -11.02
C GLU A 130 19.86 -11.96 -10.18
N THR A 131 19.20 -12.68 -9.27
CA THR A 131 19.86 -13.71 -8.45
C THR A 131 20.36 -14.86 -9.32
N PRO A 132 21.65 -15.24 -9.27
CA PRO A 132 22.15 -16.35 -10.05
C PRO A 132 21.36 -17.65 -9.82
N GLY A 133 20.90 -18.28 -10.89
CA GLY A 133 20.09 -19.50 -10.83
C GLY A 133 18.61 -19.29 -10.53
N ALA A 134 18.13 -18.06 -10.51
CA ALA A 134 16.68 -17.76 -10.36
C ALA A 134 15.89 -18.43 -11.49
N THR A 135 14.87 -19.19 -11.10
CA THR A 135 13.99 -19.88 -12.05
C THR A 135 12.81 -19.00 -12.49
N PRO A 136 12.19 -19.28 -13.66
CA PRO A 136 10.95 -18.62 -14.08
C PRO A 136 9.82 -18.75 -13.04
N GLU A 137 9.75 -19.85 -12.31
CA GLU A 137 8.74 -20.02 -11.24
C GLU A 137 9.02 -19.11 -10.03
N GLN A 138 10.29 -18.95 -9.65
CA GLN A 138 10.64 -17.97 -8.59
C GLN A 138 10.33 -16.54 -9.01
N ALA A 139 10.60 -16.19 -10.26
CA ALA A 139 10.22 -14.87 -10.80
C ALA A 139 8.70 -14.68 -10.75
N ARG A 140 7.91 -15.63 -11.26
CA ARG A 140 6.44 -15.60 -11.22
C ARG A 140 5.90 -15.45 -9.79
N ALA A 141 6.43 -16.21 -8.85
CA ALA A 141 5.99 -16.20 -7.46
C ALA A 141 6.27 -14.87 -6.75
N ASN A 142 7.22 -14.07 -7.26
CA ASN A 142 7.58 -12.75 -6.73
C ASN A 142 6.87 -11.59 -7.47
N ILE A 143 5.93 -11.85 -8.38
CA ILE A 143 5.08 -10.80 -8.95
C ILE A 143 4.04 -10.39 -7.90
N ASP A 144 4.15 -9.16 -7.42
CA ASP A 144 3.20 -8.57 -6.48
C ASP A 144 1.95 -8.09 -7.24
N ILE A 145 0.77 -8.52 -6.80
CA ILE A 145 -0.53 -8.11 -7.36
C ILE A 145 -1.18 -7.04 -6.48
N GLY A 146 -1.28 -7.29 -5.19
CA GLY A 146 -2.00 -6.41 -4.27
C GLY A 146 -1.30 -5.08 -4.02
N GLY A 147 0.04 -5.10 -3.95
CA GLY A 147 0.85 -3.91 -3.75
C GLY A 147 0.65 -2.85 -4.83
N PRO A 148 0.91 -3.17 -6.11
CA PRO A 148 0.66 -2.23 -7.22
C PRO A 148 -0.77 -1.72 -7.29
N CYS A 149 -1.77 -2.58 -7.02
CA CYS A 149 -3.16 -2.17 -7.00
C CYS A 149 -3.44 -1.11 -5.92
N MET A 150 -2.96 -1.31 -4.69
CA MET A 150 -3.10 -0.34 -3.59
C MET A 150 -2.38 0.98 -3.90
N VAL A 151 -1.13 0.89 -4.40
CA VAL A 151 -0.33 2.06 -4.78
C VAL A 151 -1.06 2.89 -5.84
N ARG A 152 -1.54 2.27 -6.91
CA ARG A 152 -2.26 2.95 -7.99
C ARG A 152 -3.58 3.57 -7.53
N ALA A 153 -4.34 2.87 -6.69
CA ALA A 153 -5.59 3.38 -6.13
C ALA A 153 -5.34 4.63 -5.27
N ALA A 154 -4.36 4.57 -4.36
CA ALA A 154 -3.98 5.68 -3.49
C ALA A 154 -3.41 6.86 -4.30
N ALA A 155 -2.53 6.59 -5.26
CA ALA A 155 -1.97 7.61 -6.15
C ALA A 155 -3.04 8.31 -6.98
N LYS A 156 -4.03 7.58 -7.51
CA LYS A 156 -5.18 8.17 -8.22
C LYS A 156 -5.96 9.13 -7.32
N ASN A 157 -6.13 8.79 -6.04
CA ASN A 157 -6.88 9.60 -5.09
C ASN A 157 -5.96 10.52 -4.26
N PHE A 158 -4.91 11.08 -4.86
CA PHE A 158 -4.04 12.09 -4.21
C PHE A 158 -4.81 13.30 -3.68
N LEU A 159 -6.03 13.49 -4.16
CA LEU A 159 -6.95 14.51 -3.66
C LEU A 159 -7.20 14.37 -2.16
N ARG A 160 -7.04 13.14 -1.63
CA ARG A 160 -7.30 12.81 -0.24
C ARG A 160 -6.23 11.92 0.41
N VAL A 161 -5.54 11.06 -0.34
CA VAL A 161 -4.65 10.02 0.19
C VAL A 161 -3.20 10.35 -0.14
N ALA A 162 -2.32 10.25 0.86
CA ALA A 162 -0.88 10.21 0.66
C ALA A 162 -0.43 8.77 0.38
N VAL A 163 0.43 8.54 -0.63
CA VAL A 163 0.98 7.21 -0.93
C VAL A 163 2.49 7.23 -0.84
N VAL A 164 3.05 6.41 0.04
CA VAL A 164 4.50 6.30 0.24
C VAL A 164 4.96 4.94 -0.24
N THR A 165 5.83 4.92 -1.26
CA THR A 165 6.34 3.69 -1.87
C THR A 165 7.81 3.42 -1.57
N ASN A 166 8.52 4.41 -1.02
CA ASN A 166 9.93 4.32 -0.70
C ASN A 166 10.19 4.71 0.76
N PRO A 167 10.87 3.89 1.57
CA PRO A 167 11.26 4.26 2.95
C PRO A 167 12.04 5.57 3.06
N ALA A 168 12.78 5.96 2.01
CA ALA A 168 13.50 7.24 1.97
C ALA A 168 12.58 8.47 2.07
N ASP A 169 11.29 8.34 1.75
CA ASP A 169 10.31 9.41 1.84
C ASP A 169 9.65 9.53 3.23
N TYR A 170 9.93 8.62 4.16
CA TYR A 170 9.32 8.65 5.50
C TYR A 170 9.65 9.93 6.27
N SER A 171 10.90 10.38 6.22
CA SER A 171 11.32 11.61 6.89
C SER A 171 10.58 12.82 6.34
N LEU A 172 10.47 12.94 5.01
CA LEU A 172 9.77 14.03 4.34
C LEU A 172 8.30 14.13 4.78
N VAL A 173 7.61 12.98 4.85
CA VAL A 173 6.22 12.90 5.31
C VAL A 173 6.09 13.29 6.78
N LEU A 174 6.99 12.81 7.64
CA LEU A 174 6.97 13.11 9.06
C LEU A 174 7.27 14.60 9.33
N ASP A 175 8.20 15.19 8.61
CA ASP A 175 8.54 16.62 8.75
C ASP A 175 7.35 17.49 8.39
N GLU A 176 6.63 17.18 7.33
CA GLU A 176 5.42 17.91 6.97
C GLU A 176 4.30 17.70 7.98
N MET A 177 4.10 16.48 8.48
CA MET A 177 3.12 16.22 9.54
C MET A 177 3.42 17.01 10.82
N ARG A 178 4.68 17.10 11.22
CA ARG A 178 5.10 17.91 12.39
C ARG A 178 4.80 19.41 12.15
N ALA A 179 5.14 19.92 10.97
CA ALA A 179 4.90 21.33 10.62
C ALA A 179 3.41 21.70 10.54
N ASN A 180 2.53 20.72 10.24
CA ASN A 180 1.12 20.95 9.97
C ASN A 180 0.17 20.24 10.96
N ASN A 181 0.61 19.97 12.19
CA ASN A 181 -0.22 19.36 13.26
C ASN A 181 -0.85 18.01 12.80
N GLY A 182 -0.03 17.10 12.31
CA GLY A 182 -0.45 15.75 11.88
C GLY A 182 -1.18 15.72 10.54
N ARG A 183 -1.06 16.78 9.71
CA ARG A 183 -1.74 16.89 8.41
C ARG A 183 -0.74 16.91 7.26
N LEU A 184 -1.19 16.43 6.09
CA LEU A 184 -0.44 16.46 4.83
C LEU A 184 -1.13 17.36 3.81
N SER A 185 -0.35 18.20 3.15
CA SER A 185 -0.83 19.13 2.12
C SER A 185 -1.22 18.41 0.83
N LEU A 186 -1.97 19.09 -0.03
CA LEU A 186 -2.29 18.63 -1.38
C LEU A 186 -1.01 18.51 -2.22
N GLU A 187 -0.09 19.45 -2.08
CA GLU A 187 1.19 19.47 -2.77
C GLU A 187 2.02 18.23 -2.47
N MET A 188 2.13 17.85 -1.19
CA MET A 188 2.82 16.61 -0.78
C MET A 188 2.12 15.37 -1.35
N ARG A 189 0.80 15.26 -1.22
CA ARG A 189 0.05 14.12 -1.73
C ARG A 189 0.21 13.97 -3.24
N PHE A 190 0.21 15.08 -3.98
CA PHE A 190 0.43 15.07 -5.42
C PHE A 190 1.85 14.63 -5.80
N GLU A 191 2.88 15.13 -5.10
CA GLU A 191 4.27 14.73 -5.37
C GLU A 191 4.49 13.24 -5.07
N LEU A 192 3.95 12.73 -3.97
CA LEU A 192 3.97 11.30 -3.66
C LEU A 192 3.23 10.46 -4.72
N SER A 193 2.12 10.97 -5.25
CA SER A 193 1.38 10.32 -6.34
C SER A 193 2.22 10.19 -7.62
N ARG A 194 2.96 11.23 -7.99
CA ARG A 194 3.90 11.20 -9.14
C ARG A 194 4.95 10.11 -8.95
N LYS A 195 5.61 10.06 -7.78
CA LYS A 195 6.59 9.02 -7.44
C LYS A 195 5.97 7.63 -7.50
N ALA A 196 4.76 7.46 -7.00
CA ALA A 196 4.06 6.18 -6.96
C ALA A 196 3.76 5.64 -8.37
N PHE A 197 3.32 6.49 -9.31
CA PHE A 197 3.11 6.05 -10.69
C PHE A 197 4.40 5.73 -11.42
N VAL A 198 5.49 6.46 -11.17
CA VAL A 198 6.81 6.11 -11.70
C VAL A 198 7.25 4.74 -11.16
N HIS A 199 7.07 4.50 -9.85
CA HIS A 199 7.43 3.24 -9.21
C HIS A 199 6.68 2.04 -9.81
N THR A 200 5.35 2.13 -9.98
CA THR A 200 4.57 1.04 -10.59
C THR A 200 4.90 0.83 -12.07
N ALA A 201 5.15 1.89 -12.82
CA ALA A 201 5.55 1.80 -14.23
C ALA A 201 6.92 1.08 -14.39
N GLN A 202 7.89 1.40 -13.54
CA GLN A 202 9.19 0.73 -13.53
C GLN A 202 9.08 -0.74 -13.11
N TYR A 203 8.21 -1.05 -12.16
CA TYR A 203 7.95 -2.40 -11.70
C TYR A 203 7.37 -3.28 -12.84
N ASP A 204 6.32 -2.80 -13.51
CA ASP A 204 5.70 -3.52 -14.62
C ASP A 204 6.64 -3.64 -15.82
N ALA A 205 7.46 -2.61 -16.09
CA ALA A 205 8.48 -2.65 -17.15
C ALA A 205 9.52 -3.74 -16.89
N ALA A 206 9.96 -3.91 -15.63
CA ALA A 206 10.93 -4.95 -15.26
C ALA A 206 10.33 -6.36 -15.46
N ILE A 207 9.06 -6.57 -15.09
CA ILE A 207 8.35 -7.84 -15.33
C ILE A 207 8.23 -8.11 -16.83
N ALA A 208 7.78 -7.12 -17.60
CA ALA A 208 7.60 -7.26 -19.06
C ALA A 208 8.93 -7.58 -19.76
N ASP A 209 10.01 -6.90 -19.36
CA ASP A 209 11.35 -7.14 -19.93
C ASP A 209 11.87 -8.55 -19.61
N TYR A 210 11.69 -9.01 -18.37
CA TYR A 210 12.06 -10.37 -17.99
C TYR A 210 11.28 -11.41 -18.78
N LEU A 211 9.96 -11.31 -18.86
CA LEU A 211 9.11 -12.27 -19.58
C LEU A 211 9.44 -12.31 -21.08
N ARG A 212 9.72 -11.15 -21.68
CA ARG A 212 10.12 -11.05 -23.10
C ARG A 212 11.44 -11.79 -23.39
N LYS A 213 12.38 -11.79 -22.45
CA LYS A 213 13.69 -12.44 -22.57
C LYS A 213 13.68 -13.91 -22.16
N THR A 214 12.67 -14.34 -21.44
CA THR A 214 12.59 -15.70 -20.90
C THR A 214 12.26 -16.71 -22.01
N ASN A 215 13.08 -17.77 -22.12
CA ASN A 215 12.83 -18.86 -23.06
C ASN A 215 11.68 -19.75 -22.55
N PHE A 216 10.72 -20.06 -23.39
CA PHE A 216 9.57 -20.91 -23.02
C PHE A 216 9.97 -22.29 -22.49
N LYS A 217 11.02 -22.92 -23.04
CA LYS A 217 11.56 -24.20 -22.53
C LYS A 217 12.02 -24.11 -21.06
N ALA A 218 12.57 -22.96 -20.67
CA ALA A 218 12.94 -22.73 -19.26
C ALA A 218 11.71 -22.61 -18.38
N VAL A 219 10.62 -22.03 -18.87
CA VAL A 219 9.33 -22.01 -18.15
C VAL A 219 8.77 -23.42 -18.01
N GLU A 220 8.72 -24.15 -19.13
CA GLU A 220 8.19 -25.52 -19.19
C GLU A 220 8.93 -26.46 -18.24
N SER A 221 10.26 -26.34 -18.14
CA SER A 221 11.08 -27.17 -17.24
C SER A 221 10.83 -26.95 -15.75
N CYS A 222 10.12 -25.87 -15.36
CA CYS A 222 9.74 -25.63 -13.97
C CYS A 222 8.56 -26.48 -13.49
N TYR A 223 7.81 -27.11 -14.41
CA TYR A 223 6.52 -27.73 -14.10
C TYR A 223 6.41 -29.18 -14.59
N ARG A 224 5.55 -29.93 -13.91
CA ARG A 224 5.05 -31.20 -14.44
C ARG A 224 3.78 -30.90 -15.23
N ILE A 225 3.88 -30.98 -16.55
CA ILE A 225 2.74 -30.72 -17.44
C ILE A 225 1.88 -31.96 -17.53
N GLN A 226 0.59 -31.85 -17.23
CA GLN A 226 -0.39 -32.91 -17.45
C GLN A 226 -0.94 -32.77 -18.88
N ALA A 227 -1.05 -33.90 -19.57
CA ALA A 227 -1.60 -33.97 -20.93
C ALA A 227 -3.12 -33.82 -20.93
#